data_f219a005632977f8dce0f39b536954f8
#
_entry.id   f219a005632977f8dce0f39b536954f8
#
_cell.length_a   1.000
_cell.length_b   1.000
_cell.length_c   1.000
_cell.angle_alpha   90.00
_cell.angle_beta   90.00
_cell.angle_gamma   90.00
#
_symmetry.space_group_name_H-M   'P 1'
#
loop_
_entity.id
_entity.type
_entity.pdbx_description
1 polymer ?
#
loop_
_entity_poly.entity_id
_entity_poly.type
_entity_poly.pdbx_seq_one_letter_code
_entity_poly.pdbx_strand_id
1 'polypeptide(L)'
;MAGKFYAVRVGRIPGIYLSWDECKKNVDGFSGPVYKSFKTRAEAEEFMGSTGGSACTGNSACTRNSARRAPSTTVDEGGCIAGNEQAVDKSSAAMALDTLPYAFVDGSYNIAAKVYGYGGFLVHDGVREVLQGHGDDPEMASMRNVSGEVGGSMAAVRRAIELGIKELVIYYDYMGIEMWANGSWKRNKKGTIAYHDYIQSVKNDIKLHFVKVKGHSGVEGNEEADRLAKEAVGI
;
A
#
# COMPACT_ATOMS: atom_id res chain seq x y z
N MET A 1 -32.57 -3.73 12.97
CA MET A 1 -31.44 -3.06 12.27
C MET A 1 -30.35 -4.09 12.14
N ALA A 2 -29.92 -4.41 10.93
CA ALA A 2 -28.83 -5.35 10.73
C ALA A 2 -27.53 -4.70 11.19
N GLY A 3 -26.87 -5.29 12.21
CA GLY A 3 -25.60 -4.83 12.73
C GLY A 3 -24.51 -4.96 11.65
N LYS A 4 -23.55 -4.03 11.62
CA LYS A 4 -22.34 -4.14 10.82
C LYS A 4 -21.25 -4.87 11.61
N PHE A 5 -20.47 -5.67 10.92
CA PHE A 5 -19.27 -6.33 11.45
C PHE A 5 -18.04 -5.56 10.99
N TYR A 6 -17.14 -5.24 11.93
CA TYR A 6 -15.90 -4.52 11.65
C TYR A 6 -14.73 -5.46 11.87
N ALA A 7 -14.06 -5.88 10.81
CA ALA A 7 -12.88 -6.73 10.89
C ALA A 7 -11.61 -5.87 10.89
N VAL A 8 -10.77 -6.06 11.89
CA VAL A 8 -9.45 -5.45 12.03
C VAL A 8 -8.41 -6.54 11.78
N ARG A 9 -7.76 -6.48 10.64
CA ARG A 9 -6.71 -7.43 10.24
C ARG A 9 -5.36 -7.02 10.80
N VAL A 10 -5.08 -5.71 10.79
CA VAL A 10 -3.88 -5.10 11.36
C VAL A 10 -4.32 -3.95 12.26
N GLY A 11 -3.95 -3.99 13.53
CA GLY A 11 -4.32 -3.04 14.57
C GLY A 11 -3.73 -3.47 15.90
N ARG A 12 -4.08 -2.76 16.99
CA ARG A 12 -3.61 -3.12 18.34
C ARG A 12 -4.03 -4.54 18.74
N ILE A 13 -5.29 -4.88 18.46
CA ILE A 13 -5.83 -6.23 18.65
C ILE A 13 -6.57 -6.60 17.36
N PRO A 14 -6.06 -7.51 16.53
CA PRO A 14 -6.78 -8.03 15.36
C PRO A 14 -8.01 -8.82 15.81
N GLY A 15 -9.14 -8.64 15.09
CA GLY A 15 -10.39 -9.30 15.48
C GLY A 15 -11.59 -8.76 14.71
N ILE A 16 -12.78 -9.36 14.97
CA ILE A 16 -14.06 -8.92 14.42
C ILE A 16 -14.86 -8.27 15.56
N TYR A 17 -15.26 -7.02 15.36
CA TYR A 17 -15.96 -6.19 16.32
C TYR A 17 -17.39 -5.93 15.85
N LEU A 18 -18.33 -5.84 16.79
CA LEU A 18 -19.75 -5.60 16.51
C LEU A 18 -20.11 -4.11 16.51
N SER A 19 -19.21 -3.27 17.04
CA SER A 19 -19.41 -1.83 17.10
C SER A 19 -18.22 -1.09 16.47
N TRP A 20 -18.52 0.09 15.88
CA TRP A 20 -17.47 0.98 15.37
C TRP A 20 -16.56 1.50 16.48
N ASP A 21 -17.11 1.76 17.67
CA ASP A 21 -16.35 2.30 18.80
C ASP A 21 -15.27 1.33 19.29
N GLU A 22 -15.57 0.03 19.29
CA GLU A 22 -14.59 -1.01 19.63
C GLU A 22 -13.51 -1.15 18.53
N CYS A 23 -13.93 -1.16 17.26
CA CYS A 23 -13.02 -1.18 16.13
C CYS A 23 -12.08 0.04 16.17
N LYS A 24 -12.64 1.24 16.39
CA LYS A 24 -11.89 2.48 16.43
C LYS A 24 -10.80 2.49 17.50
N LYS A 25 -11.06 1.98 18.71
CA LYS A 25 -10.05 1.86 19.77
C LYS A 25 -8.83 1.04 19.36
N ASN A 26 -9.01 0.10 18.44
CA ASN A 26 -7.95 -0.79 17.99
C ASN A 26 -7.19 -0.27 16.77
N VAL A 27 -7.76 0.69 16.04
CA VAL A 27 -7.14 1.24 14.80
C VAL A 27 -6.70 2.69 14.98
N ASP A 28 -7.32 3.43 15.89
CA ASP A 28 -7.01 4.84 16.12
C ASP A 28 -5.61 5.00 16.73
N GLY A 29 -4.75 5.80 16.11
CA GLY A 29 -3.36 5.99 16.51
C GLY A 29 -2.44 4.77 16.29
N PHE A 30 -2.91 3.73 15.60
CA PHE A 30 -2.07 2.59 15.20
C PHE A 30 -1.45 2.87 13.81
N SER A 31 -0.15 2.58 13.64
CA SER A 31 0.53 2.79 12.36
C SER A 31 0.13 1.70 11.35
N GLY A 32 -0.52 2.11 10.25
CA GLY A 32 -0.90 1.20 9.16
C GLY A 32 -2.03 0.22 9.47
N PRO A 33 -3.17 0.65 10.08
CA PRO A 33 -4.26 -0.26 10.40
C PRO A 33 -4.95 -0.77 9.13
N VAL A 34 -5.25 -2.07 9.09
CA VAL A 34 -6.04 -2.70 8.02
C VAL A 34 -7.34 -3.20 8.60
N TYR A 35 -8.42 -2.52 8.28
CA TYR A 35 -9.76 -2.86 8.75
C TYR A 35 -10.82 -2.59 7.69
N LYS A 36 -11.95 -3.29 7.79
CA LYS A 36 -13.08 -3.12 6.86
C LYS A 36 -14.40 -3.47 7.55
N SER A 37 -15.51 -2.82 7.15
CA SER A 37 -16.85 -3.14 7.62
C SER A 37 -17.57 -4.06 6.64
N PHE A 38 -18.33 -5.04 7.19
CA PHE A 38 -19.07 -6.03 6.41
C PHE A 38 -20.53 -6.07 6.87
N LYS A 39 -21.41 -6.59 6.00
CA LYS A 39 -22.83 -6.78 6.32
C LYS A 39 -23.07 -8.10 7.04
N THR A 40 -22.20 -9.08 6.82
CA THR A 40 -22.30 -10.42 7.41
C THR A 40 -21.01 -10.77 8.16
N ARG A 41 -21.14 -11.64 9.15
CA ARG A 41 -19.99 -12.15 9.91
C ARG A 41 -19.09 -13.04 9.04
N ALA A 42 -19.68 -13.82 8.13
CA ALA A 42 -18.94 -14.70 7.24
C ALA A 42 -17.99 -13.92 6.32
N GLU A 43 -18.43 -12.78 5.74
CA GLU A 43 -17.56 -11.91 4.95
C GLU A 43 -16.41 -11.29 5.79
N ALA A 44 -16.66 -11.00 7.06
CA ALA A 44 -15.65 -10.49 7.97
C ALA A 44 -14.62 -11.57 8.34
N GLU A 45 -15.06 -12.82 8.53
CA GLU A 45 -14.20 -13.98 8.78
C GLU A 45 -13.37 -14.34 7.54
N GLU A 46 -13.93 -14.28 6.35
CA GLU A 46 -13.20 -14.46 5.09
C GLU A 46 -12.10 -13.40 4.91
N PHE A 47 -12.41 -12.14 5.21
CA PHE A 47 -11.41 -11.06 5.20
C PHE A 47 -10.28 -11.31 6.21
N MET A 48 -10.58 -11.87 7.37
CA MET A 48 -9.59 -12.23 8.41
C MET A 48 -8.80 -13.48 8.04
N GLY A 49 -9.44 -14.48 7.39
CA GLY A 49 -8.87 -15.79 7.07
C GLY A 49 -7.93 -15.81 5.86
N SER A 50 -7.79 -14.72 5.14
CA SER A 50 -6.95 -14.61 3.92
C SER A 50 -5.44 -14.52 4.19
N THR A 51 -4.98 -14.74 5.43
CA THR A 51 -3.56 -15.00 5.74
C THR A 51 -3.45 -15.80 7.01
N GLY A 52 -2.72 -16.90 6.94
CA GLY A 52 -2.55 -17.86 8.01
C GLY A 52 -1.92 -17.33 9.30
N GLY A 53 -2.26 -18.00 10.38
CA GLY A 53 -1.47 -17.96 11.62
C GLY A 53 -2.26 -17.76 12.90
N SER A 54 -2.72 -18.87 13.50
CA SER A 54 -2.70 -19.27 14.94
C SER A 54 -2.92 -18.19 16.01
N ALA A 55 -3.77 -18.32 16.95
CA ALA A 55 -3.88 -19.26 18.04
C ALA A 55 -5.05 -18.87 18.99
N CYS A 56 -5.73 -19.93 19.44
CA CYS A 56 -6.24 -20.23 20.80
C CYS A 56 -6.75 -19.10 21.71
N THR A 57 -7.87 -19.19 22.33
CA THR A 57 -8.46 -20.04 23.38
C THR A 57 -9.80 -19.43 23.76
N GLY A 58 -10.79 -20.07 24.13
CA GLY A 58 -11.13 -21.17 24.91
C GLY A 58 -12.62 -21.21 25.25
N ASN A 59 -13.09 -22.40 25.54
CA ASN A 59 -14.28 -22.81 26.29
C ASN A 59 -15.69 -22.54 25.69
N SER A 60 -16.57 -23.47 25.48
CA SER A 60 -16.93 -24.61 26.35
C SER A 60 -17.88 -25.56 25.64
N ALA A 61 -17.67 -26.84 25.90
CA ALA A 61 -18.60 -27.91 26.21
C ALA A 61 -19.48 -28.59 25.15
N CYS A 62 -19.13 -29.89 24.97
CA CYS A 62 -19.99 -31.08 24.95
C CYS A 62 -21.02 -31.27 23.86
N THR A 63 -20.97 -32.38 23.11
CA THR A 63 -21.27 -33.74 23.57
C THR A 63 -20.91 -34.79 22.50
N ARG A 64 -20.63 -35.99 23.03
CA ARG A 64 -20.23 -37.27 22.46
C ARG A 64 -21.18 -37.86 21.40
N ASN A 65 -20.63 -38.60 20.42
CA ASN A 65 -20.79 -40.05 20.30
C ASN A 65 -19.98 -40.55 19.09
N SER A 66 -18.99 -41.39 19.30
CA SER A 66 -18.98 -42.87 19.23
C SER A 66 -19.26 -43.43 17.84
N ALA A 67 -18.34 -44.05 17.10
CA ALA A 67 -17.76 -45.34 17.26
C ALA A 67 -17.04 -45.87 16.00
N ARG A 68 -15.81 -46.43 16.20
CA ARG A 68 -15.30 -47.65 15.52
C ARG A 68 -14.95 -47.57 14.04
N ARG A 69 -13.83 -47.91 13.48
CA ARG A 69 -12.89 -49.05 13.69
C ARG A 69 -11.79 -48.96 12.63
N ALA A 70 -10.53 -49.08 13.01
CA ALA A 70 -9.43 -49.42 12.11
C ALA A 70 -9.49 -50.93 11.77
N PRO A 71 -8.61 -51.56 10.95
CA PRO A 71 -7.23 -51.18 10.62
C PRO A 71 -6.76 -51.54 9.19
N SER A 72 -5.52 -51.25 8.93
CA SER A 72 -4.45 -52.02 8.27
C SER A 72 -3.98 -51.61 6.87
N THR A 73 -2.68 -51.24 6.87
CA THR A 73 -1.53 -51.70 6.04
C THR A 73 -1.62 -51.43 4.53
N THR A 74 -0.62 -50.87 3.87
CA THR A 74 0.82 -51.11 3.78
C THR A 74 1.47 -50.05 2.90
N VAL A 75 2.70 -49.67 3.28
CA VAL A 75 3.85 -49.13 2.55
C VAL A 75 3.76 -48.86 1.03
N ASP A 76 4.19 -47.67 0.54
CA ASP A 76 5.39 -47.59 -0.29
C ASP A 76 5.95 -46.19 -0.41
N GLU A 77 7.21 -46.09 -0.68
CA GLU A 77 8.10 -44.95 -0.65
C GLU A 77 7.91 -44.01 -1.84
N GLY A 78 8.07 -42.69 -1.61
CA GLY A 78 8.12 -41.71 -2.70
C GLY A 78 8.49 -40.32 -2.18
N GLY A 79 9.78 -39.98 -2.29
CA GLY A 79 10.45 -38.78 -1.77
C GLY A 79 9.73 -37.45 -1.92
N CYS A 80 9.52 -36.78 -0.82
CA CYS A 80 9.19 -35.37 -0.76
C CYS A 80 10.47 -34.56 -0.80
N ILE A 81 10.74 -33.91 -1.91
CA ILE A 81 11.68 -32.80 -1.99
C ILE A 81 11.06 -31.63 -1.20
N ALA A 82 11.63 -31.38 -0.04
CA ALA A 82 11.33 -30.20 0.75
C ALA A 82 11.77 -28.96 -0.04
N GLY A 83 10.80 -28.20 -0.58
CA GLY A 83 11.01 -26.85 -1.04
C GLY A 83 11.38 -25.99 0.15
N ASN A 84 12.64 -25.59 0.21
CA ASN A 84 13.15 -24.65 1.20
C ASN A 84 12.62 -23.25 0.86
N GLU A 85 11.46 -22.89 1.38
CA GLU A 85 11.03 -21.49 1.41
C GLU A 85 11.90 -20.78 2.46
N GLN A 86 12.99 -20.20 1.98
CA GLN A 86 13.81 -19.28 2.77
C GLN A 86 12.93 -18.11 3.19
N ALA A 87 12.68 -17.99 4.48
CA ALA A 87 12.17 -16.79 5.10
C ALA A 87 13.20 -15.67 4.82
N VAL A 88 12.90 -14.83 3.82
CA VAL A 88 13.70 -13.65 3.52
C VAL A 88 13.58 -12.73 4.75
N ASP A 89 14.70 -12.58 5.47
CA ASP A 89 14.79 -11.71 6.64
C ASP A 89 14.40 -10.28 6.25
N LYS A 90 13.36 -9.75 6.91
CA LYS A 90 12.85 -8.40 6.66
C LYS A 90 13.90 -7.32 6.85
N SER A 91 14.96 -7.59 7.61
CA SER A 91 16.07 -6.65 7.81
C SER A 91 16.97 -6.56 6.59
N SER A 92 17.23 -7.68 5.90
CA SER A 92 18.06 -7.71 4.69
C SER A 92 17.35 -7.07 3.49
N ALA A 93 16.02 -7.21 3.40
CA ALA A 93 15.22 -6.56 2.36
C ALA A 93 15.14 -5.03 2.56
N ALA A 94 15.06 -4.55 3.79
CA ALA A 94 15.10 -3.11 4.09
C ALA A 94 16.47 -2.49 3.76
N MET A 95 17.58 -3.14 4.14
CA MET A 95 18.93 -2.69 3.80
C MET A 95 19.19 -2.68 2.29
N ALA A 96 18.57 -3.58 1.52
CA ALA A 96 18.69 -3.60 0.07
C ALA A 96 18.00 -2.42 -0.61
N LEU A 97 16.94 -1.87 -0.02
CA LEU A 97 16.24 -0.69 -0.55
C LEU A 97 17.03 0.61 -0.34
N ASP A 98 17.83 0.71 0.73
CA ASP A 98 18.62 1.90 1.05
C ASP A 98 19.74 2.21 0.05
N THR A 99 20.09 1.24 -0.80
CA THR A 99 21.12 1.41 -1.84
C THR A 99 20.52 1.65 -3.23
N LEU A 100 19.22 1.51 -3.40
CA LEU A 100 18.56 1.73 -4.69
C LEU A 100 18.33 3.22 -4.95
N PRO A 101 18.27 3.62 -6.25
CA PRO A 101 17.71 4.91 -6.63
C PRO A 101 16.33 5.11 -6.02
N TYR A 102 16.06 6.33 -5.55
CA TYR A 102 14.79 6.62 -4.89
C TYR A 102 14.25 8.00 -5.25
N ALA A 103 12.94 8.14 -5.15
CA ALA A 103 12.26 9.42 -5.33
C ALA A 103 11.30 9.68 -4.16
N PHE A 104 11.22 10.94 -3.72
CA PHE A 104 10.14 11.47 -2.91
C PHE A 104 9.21 12.26 -3.82
N VAL A 105 7.90 12.08 -3.66
CA VAL A 105 6.90 12.80 -4.44
C VAL A 105 5.75 13.23 -3.55
N ASP A 106 5.24 14.43 -3.81
CA ASP A 106 4.05 14.97 -3.15
C ASP A 106 3.25 15.83 -4.13
N GLY A 107 1.98 16.07 -3.81
CA GLY A 107 1.05 16.83 -4.63
C GLY A 107 0.45 18.01 -3.90
N SER A 108 0.29 19.12 -4.61
CA SER A 108 -0.35 20.33 -4.11
C SER A 108 -1.43 20.86 -5.04
N TYR A 109 -2.33 21.67 -4.51
CA TYR A 109 -3.42 22.27 -5.28
C TYR A 109 -3.70 23.71 -4.84
N ASN A 110 -3.54 24.64 -5.78
CA ASN A 110 -3.92 26.03 -5.58
C ASN A 110 -5.41 26.20 -5.87
N ILE A 111 -6.21 26.45 -4.83
CA ILE A 111 -7.66 26.55 -4.92
C ILE A 111 -8.06 27.81 -5.71
N ALA A 112 -7.32 28.91 -5.55
CA ALA A 112 -7.64 30.19 -6.21
C ALA A 112 -7.37 30.12 -7.72
N ALA A 113 -6.22 29.56 -8.10
CA ALA A 113 -5.82 29.41 -9.50
C ALA A 113 -6.42 28.16 -10.17
N LYS A 114 -6.97 27.20 -9.39
CA LYS A 114 -7.42 25.87 -9.84
C LYS A 114 -6.32 25.06 -10.53
N VAL A 115 -5.09 25.23 -10.11
CA VAL A 115 -3.90 24.54 -10.62
C VAL A 115 -3.49 23.46 -9.64
N TYR A 116 -3.29 22.24 -10.15
CA TYR A 116 -2.65 21.15 -9.42
C TYR A 116 -1.19 21.07 -9.81
N GLY A 117 -0.35 20.62 -8.88
CA GLY A 117 1.08 20.46 -9.17
C GLY A 117 1.70 19.36 -8.33
N TYR A 118 2.87 18.97 -8.74
CA TYR A 118 3.71 18.03 -8.00
C TYR A 118 5.07 18.63 -7.73
N GLY A 119 5.65 18.20 -6.65
CA GLY A 119 7.03 18.42 -6.28
C GLY A 119 7.67 17.15 -5.78
N GLY A 120 8.95 17.09 -5.88
CA GLY A 120 9.73 15.96 -5.41
C GLY A 120 11.15 15.99 -5.94
N PHE A 121 11.83 14.89 -5.76
CA PHE A 121 13.19 14.71 -6.30
C PHE A 121 13.50 13.23 -6.50
N LEU A 122 14.39 12.96 -7.44
CA LEU A 122 14.98 11.65 -7.71
C LEU A 122 16.45 11.67 -7.30
N VAL A 123 16.88 10.65 -6.55
CA VAL A 123 18.28 10.45 -6.18
C VAL A 123 18.80 9.16 -6.84
N HIS A 124 19.89 9.27 -7.57
CA HIS A 124 20.58 8.16 -8.20
C HIS A 124 22.07 8.49 -8.34
N ASP A 125 22.94 7.52 -8.18
CA ASP A 125 24.39 7.65 -8.35
C ASP A 125 25.00 8.86 -7.63
N GLY A 126 24.45 9.24 -6.45
CA GLY A 126 24.87 10.41 -5.71
C GLY A 126 24.38 11.75 -6.28
N VAL A 127 23.62 11.74 -7.37
CA VAL A 127 23.00 12.92 -7.98
C VAL A 127 21.58 13.06 -7.47
N ARG A 128 21.16 14.28 -7.20
CA ARG A 128 19.80 14.62 -6.83
C ARG A 128 19.19 15.57 -7.86
N GLU A 129 18.13 15.10 -8.51
CA GLU A 129 17.38 15.85 -9.52
C GLU A 129 16.02 16.28 -8.94
N VAL A 130 15.69 17.56 -9.02
CA VAL A 130 14.38 18.09 -8.63
C VAL A 130 13.34 17.76 -9.71
N LEU A 131 12.17 17.31 -9.28
CA LEU A 131 11.02 16.99 -10.13
C LEU A 131 9.89 17.95 -9.74
N GLN A 132 9.51 18.83 -10.65
CA GLN A 132 8.40 19.75 -10.46
C GLN A 132 7.56 19.86 -11.74
N GLY A 133 6.26 20.08 -11.57
CA GLY A 133 5.36 20.35 -12.66
C GLY A 133 3.97 20.69 -12.18
N HIS A 134 3.18 21.31 -13.04
CA HIS A 134 1.81 21.68 -12.74
C HIS A 134 0.91 21.54 -13.97
N GLY A 135 -0.39 21.59 -13.76
CA GLY A 135 -1.40 21.57 -14.80
C GLY A 135 -2.71 22.17 -14.33
N ASP A 136 -3.57 22.49 -15.29
CA ASP A 136 -4.87 23.14 -15.09
C ASP A 136 -6.03 22.38 -15.74
N ASP A 137 -5.80 21.17 -16.25
CA ASP A 137 -6.87 20.33 -16.81
C ASP A 137 -8.01 20.17 -15.78
N PRO A 138 -9.26 20.57 -16.11
CA PRO A 138 -10.35 20.60 -15.13
C PRO A 138 -10.71 19.25 -14.55
N GLU A 139 -10.58 18.15 -15.31
CA GLU A 139 -10.84 16.80 -14.81
C GLU A 139 -9.78 16.37 -13.80
N MET A 140 -8.51 16.64 -14.12
CA MET A 140 -7.40 16.42 -13.19
C MET A 140 -7.54 17.33 -11.96
N ALA A 141 -7.79 18.63 -12.14
CA ALA A 141 -8.00 19.59 -11.07
C ALA A 141 -9.13 19.18 -10.09
N SER A 142 -10.11 18.40 -10.55
CA SER A 142 -11.17 17.85 -9.70
C SER A 142 -10.67 16.89 -8.62
N MET A 143 -9.46 16.35 -8.76
CA MET A 143 -8.81 15.48 -7.77
C MET A 143 -7.88 16.26 -6.83
N ARG A 144 -7.70 17.57 -7.07
CA ARG A 144 -6.88 18.48 -6.26
C ARG A 144 -5.43 17.98 -6.13
N ASN A 145 -4.89 17.97 -4.91
CA ASN A 145 -3.52 17.50 -4.61
C ASN A 145 -3.26 16.07 -5.11
N VAL A 146 -4.27 15.20 -5.13
CA VAL A 146 -4.11 13.82 -5.65
C VAL A 146 -3.64 13.80 -7.11
N SER A 147 -4.01 14.80 -7.92
CA SER A 147 -3.49 14.93 -9.30
C SER A 147 -2.00 15.23 -9.34
N GLY A 148 -1.52 16.02 -8.38
CA GLY A 148 -0.10 16.24 -8.19
C GLY A 148 0.63 14.95 -7.79
N GLU A 149 0.11 14.23 -6.81
CA GLU A 149 0.68 12.96 -6.34
C GLU A 149 0.89 11.95 -7.47
N VAL A 150 -0.17 11.69 -8.27
CA VAL A 150 -0.05 10.76 -9.40
C VAL A 150 0.87 11.32 -10.49
N GLY A 151 0.83 12.64 -10.73
CA GLY A 151 1.71 13.33 -11.69
C GLY A 151 3.18 13.21 -11.31
N GLY A 152 3.50 13.47 -10.04
CA GLY A 152 4.85 13.35 -9.48
C GLY A 152 5.40 11.93 -9.55
N SER A 153 4.57 10.95 -9.18
CA SER A 153 4.96 9.54 -9.29
C SER A 153 5.24 9.14 -10.74
N MET A 154 4.40 9.56 -11.70
CA MET A 154 4.65 9.31 -13.13
C MET A 154 5.92 10.01 -13.63
N ALA A 155 6.17 11.24 -13.18
CA ALA A 155 7.37 11.99 -13.55
C ALA A 155 8.65 11.31 -13.05
N ALA A 156 8.65 10.84 -11.80
CA ALA A 156 9.76 10.08 -11.22
C ALA A 156 10.05 8.79 -11.99
N VAL A 157 9.02 8.00 -12.30
CA VAL A 157 9.15 6.75 -13.04
C VAL A 157 9.65 7.02 -14.47
N ARG A 158 9.11 8.03 -15.16
CA ARG A 158 9.56 8.41 -16.50
C ARG A 158 11.03 8.79 -16.50
N ARG A 159 11.42 9.64 -15.55
CA ARG A 159 12.81 10.09 -15.45
C ARG A 159 13.76 8.94 -15.15
N ALA A 160 13.37 8.04 -14.25
CA ALA A 160 14.17 6.84 -13.96
C ALA A 160 14.37 5.95 -15.19
N ILE A 161 13.34 5.76 -16.01
CA ILE A 161 13.44 4.99 -17.28
C ILE A 161 14.37 5.68 -18.27
N GLU A 162 14.26 7.01 -18.44
CA GLU A 162 15.17 7.81 -19.29
C GLU A 162 16.64 7.66 -18.89
N LEU A 163 16.89 7.54 -17.58
CA LEU A 163 18.22 7.31 -17.01
C LEU A 163 18.68 5.84 -17.08
N GLY A 164 17.80 4.94 -17.55
CA GLY A 164 18.11 3.50 -17.63
C GLY A 164 18.06 2.77 -16.30
N ILE A 165 17.50 3.39 -15.26
CA ILE A 165 17.32 2.82 -13.92
C ILE A 165 16.36 1.63 -14.00
N LYS A 166 16.74 0.49 -13.41
CA LYS A 166 15.96 -0.76 -13.46
C LYS A 166 15.13 -1.05 -12.22
N GLU A 167 15.48 -0.47 -11.08
CA GLU A 167 14.72 -0.54 -9.84
C GLU A 167 14.66 0.84 -9.20
N LEU A 168 13.47 1.28 -8.78
CA LEU A 168 13.24 2.59 -8.19
C LEU A 168 12.38 2.45 -6.92
N VAL A 169 12.79 3.09 -5.84
CA VAL A 169 11.98 3.24 -4.63
C VAL A 169 11.20 4.56 -4.71
N ILE A 170 9.89 4.50 -4.55
CA ILE A 170 9.01 5.69 -4.50
C ILE A 170 8.52 5.88 -3.07
N TYR A 171 8.94 6.96 -2.42
CA TYR A 171 8.45 7.40 -1.12
C TYR A 171 7.25 8.33 -1.32
N TYR A 172 6.14 8.02 -0.66
CA TYR A 172 4.86 8.73 -0.80
C TYR A 172 4.08 8.72 0.51
N ASP A 173 3.18 9.66 0.74
CA ASP A 173 2.34 9.68 1.94
C ASP A 173 0.86 9.34 1.67
N TYR A 174 0.38 9.48 0.44
CA TYR A 174 -0.98 9.13 0.06
C TYR A 174 -1.10 7.70 -0.48
N MET A 175 -1.79 6.83 0.26
CA MET A 175 -1.94 5.39 -0.04
C MET A 175 -2.44 5.09 -1.46
N GLY A 176 -3.13 6.03 -2.12
CA GLY A 176 -3.63 5.85 -3.48
C GLY A 176 -2.52 5.58 -4.50
N ILE A 177 -1.31 6.09 -4.28
CA ILE A 177 -0.17 5.91 -5.18
C ILE A 177 0.13 4.41 -5.36
N GLU A 178 0.30 3.67 -4.28
CA GLU A 178 0.52 2.23 -4.35
C GLU A 178 -0.73 1.46 -4.78
N MET A 179 -1.89 1.79 -4.18
CA MET A 179 -3.11 1.01 -4.39
C MET A 179 -3.66 1.10 -5.82
N TRP A 180 -3.47 2.23 -6.50
CA TRP A 180 -3.83 2.34 -7.93
C TRP A 180 -2.75 1.74 -8.82
N ALA A 181 -1.49 1.89 -8.50
CA ALA A 181 -0.39 1.29 -9.26
C ALA A 181 -0.55 -0.24 -9.38
N ASN A 182 -0.83 -0.91 -8.26
CA ASN A 182 -1.01 -2.37 -8.21
C ASN A 182 -2.44 -2.86 -8.54
N GLY A 183 -3.39 -1.94 -8.79
CA GLY A 183 -4.78 -2.27 -9.16
C GLY A 183 -5.70 -2.64 -7.99
N SER A 184 -5.26 -2.52 -6.74
CA SER A 184 -6.04 -2.88 -5.54
C SER A 184 -7.23 -1.94 -5.29
N TRP A 185 -7.15 -0.68 -5.71
CA TRP A 185 -8.25 0.27 -5.64
C TRP A 185 -8.93 0.48 -6.98
N LYS A 186 -10.26 0.68 -6.95
CA LYS A 186 -11.04 1.07 -8.14
C LYS A 186 -10.58 2.44 -8.64
N ARG A 187 -10.53 2.60 -9.93
CA ARG A 187 -10.13 3.82 -10.66
C ARG A 187 -11.35 4.38 -11.36
N ASN A 188 -11.87 5.49 -10.84
CA ASN A 188 -13.10 6.13 -11.35
C ASN A 188 -12.84 7.53 -11.92
N LYS A 189 -11.61 8.02 -11.85
CA LYS A 189 -11.19 9.32 -12.32
C LYS A 189 -10.16 9.19 -13.43
N LYS A 190 -10.18 10.09 -14.40
CA LYS A 190 -9.24 10.11 -15.53
C LYS A 190 -7.78 9.96 -15.09
N GLY A 191 -7.37 10.75 -14.09
CA GLY A 191 -6.00 10.71 -13.59
C GLY A 191 -5.62 9.37 -12.95
N THR A 192 -6.53 8.74 -12.19
CA THR A 192 -6.23 7.44 -11.55
C THR A 192 -6.20 6.29 -12.57
N ILE A 193 -7.01 6.38 -13.63
CA ILE A 193 -6.99 5.44 -14.75
C ILE A 193 -5.67 5.60 -15.52
N ALA A 194 -5.34 6.81 -15.93
CA ALA A 194 -4.12 7.11 -16.67
C ALA A 194 -2.85 6.71 -15.90
N TYR A 195 -2.84 6.96 -14.58
CA TYR A 195 -1.75 6.55 -13.70
C TYR A 195 -1.55 5.03 -13.70
N HIS A 196 -2.62 4.28 -13.45
CA HIS A 196 -2.56 2.83 -13.46
C HIS A 196 -2.07 2.29 -14.79
N ASP A 197 -2.67 2.75 -15.90
CA ASP A 197 -2.36 2.28 -17.24
C ASP A 197 -0.89 2.58 -17.59
N TYR A 198 -0.40 3.75 -17.19
CA TYR A 198 1.01 4.10 -17.34
C TYR A 198 1.92 3.15 -16.56
N ILE A 199 1.66 2.95 -15.27
CA ILE A 199 2.49 2.04 -14.45
C ILE A 199 2.46 0.61 -15.00
N GLN A 200 1.30 0.12 -15.47
CA GLN A 200 1.21 -1.20 -16.10
C GLN A 200 1.98 -1.27 -17.44
N SER A 201 2.02 -0.19 -18.20
CA SER A 201 2.74 -0.16 -19.47
C SER A 201 4.26 -0.26 -19.30
N VAL A 202 4.81 0.24 -18.19
CA VAL A 202 6.26 0.29 -17.93
C VAL A 202 6.76 -0.79 -16.97
N LYS A 203 5.90 -1.68 -16.48
CA LYS A 203 6.25 -2.70 -15.47
C LYS A 203 7.36 -3.68 -15.90
N ASN A 204 7.59 -3.82 -17.19
CA ASN A 204 8.66 -4.66 -17.73
C ASN A 204 9.98 -3.89 -17.92
N ASP A 205 9.93 -2.56 -17.88
CA ASP A 205 11.10 -1.69 -18.09
C ASP A 205 11.77 -1.34 -16.77
N ILE A 206 10.98 -1.18 -15.70
CA ILE A 206 11.43 -0.78 -14.38
C ILE A 206 10.63 -1.50 -13.30
N LYS A 207 11.32 -1.95 -12.24
CA LYS A 207 10.71 -2.52 -11.04
C LYS A 207 10.52 -1.41 -10.00
N LEU A 208 9.28 -1.23 -9.54
CA LEU A 208 8.93 -0.19 -8.58
C LEU A 208 8.74 -0.77 -7.17
N HIS A 209 9.32 -0.09 -6.18
CA HIS A 209 9.14 -0.36 -4.77
C HIS A 209 8.41 0.83 -4.15
N PHE A 210 7.26 0.60 -3.56
CA PHE A 210 6.45 1.65 -2.94
C PHE A 210 6.67 1.65 -1.44
N VAL A 211 7.15 2.78 -0.90
CA VAL A 211 7.40 2.95 0.54
C VAL A 211 6.56 4.10 1.07
N LYS A 212 5.55 3.74 1.87
CA LYS A 212 4.68 4.73 2.49
C LYS A 212 5.37 5.40 3.66
N VAL A 213 5.49 6.72 3.60
CA VAL A 213 5.90 7.58 4.71
C VAL A 213 4.68 8.19 5.40
N LYS A 214 4.86 8.69 6.60
CA LYS A 214 3.81 9.43 7.29
C LYS A 214 3.95 10.90 6.92
N GLY A 215 2.91 11.48 6.33
CA GLY A 215 2.88 12.91 6.02
C GLY A 215 3.07 13.79 7.26
N HIS A 216 3.77 14.89 7.12
CA HIS A 216 4.03 15.90 8.17
C HIS A 216 4.61 15.29 9.46
N SER A 217 5.52 14.34 9.35
CA SER A 217 6.10 13.64 10.50
C SER A 217 7.58 13.89 10.71
N GLY A 218 8.15 14.91 10.04
CA GLY A 218 9.57 15.24 10.13
C GLY A 218 10.46 14.36 9.24
N VAL A 219 9.89 13.63 8.29
CA VAL A 219 10.67 12.96 7.24
C VAL A 219 11.12 14.02 6.23
N GLU A 220 12.39 14.42 6.32
CA GLU A 220 12.99 15.54 5.57
C GLU A 220 12.68 15.47 4.06
N GLY A 221 12.80 14.29 3.45
CA GLY A 221 12.50 14.11 2.03
C GLY A 221 11.04 14.38 1.67
N ASN A 222 10.09 13.99 2.55
CA ASN A 222 8.67 14.25 2.32
C ASN A 222 8.31 15.73 2.53
N GLU A 223 8.90 16.39 3.53
CA GLU A 223 8.68 17.82 3.78
C GLU A 223 9.24 18.67 2.64
N GLU A 224 10.33 18.25 2.06
CA GLU A 224 10.89 18.93 0.90
C GLU A 224 10.05 18.71 -0.36
N ALA A 225 9.52 17.50 -0.57
CA ALA A 225 8.59 17.21 -1.68
C ALA A 225 7.32 18.08 -1.56
N ASP A 226 6.73 18.19 -0.37
CA ASP A 226 5.60 19.10 -0.06
C ASP A 226 5.93 20.56 -0.40
N ARG A 227 7.10 21.06 0.05
CA ARG A 227 7.56 22.41 -0.26
C ARG A 227 7.66 22.64 -1.78
N LEU A 228 8.29 21.71 -2.50
CA LEU A 228 8.44 21.79 -3.96
C LEU A 228 7.09 21.71 -4.67
N ALA A 229 6.15 20.90 -4.17
CA ALA A 229 4.80 20.80 -4.72
C ALA A 229 4.00 22.09 -4.55
N LYS A 230 4.11 22.76 -3.40
CA LYS A 230 3.50 24.07 -3.14
C LYS A 230 4.09 25.16 -4.03
N GLU A 231 5.41 25.19 -4.15
CA GLU A 231 6.12 26.11 -5.05
C GLU A 231 5.66 25.96 -6.51
N ALA A 232 5.47 24.69 -6.98
CA ALA A 232 5.00 24.40 -8.34
C ALA A 232 3.64 24.98 -8.66
N VAL A 233 2.77 25.24 -7.67
CA VAL A 233 1.44 25.83 -7.83
C VAL A 233 1.33 27.27 -7.32
N GLY A 234 2.45 27.87 -6.91
CA GLY A 234 2.54 29.26 -6.48
C GLY A 234 1.91 29.54 -5.10
N ILE A 235 2.09 28.64 -4.12
CA ILE A 235 1.66 28.80 -2.72
C ILE A 235 2.73 28.41 -1.75
#